data_66e54d5b7ee3f46d7148c339d2348f5c
#
_entry.id   66e54d5b7ee3f46d7148c339d2348f5c
#
_cell.length_a   1.000
_cell.length_b   1.000
_cell.length_c   1.000
_cell.angle_alpha   90.00
_cell.angle_beta   90.00
_cell.angle_gamma   90.00
#
_symmetry.space_group_name_H-M   'P 1'
#
loop_
_entity.id
_entity.type
_entity.pdbx_description
1 polymer ?
#
loop_
_entity_poly.entity_id
_entity_poly.type
_entity_poly.pdbx_seq_one_letter_code
_entity_poly.pdbx_strand_id
1 'polypeptide(L)'
;MRRYDIVKGDATTVGGIVQGGDGLGMLHDREQAYEHDPVWCPVCKTLGVIECDGPRHSSTGLDGRQSALSDDLCRCACPVPPKLVASQSVSYTEV
;
A
#
# COMPACT_ATOMS: atom_id res chain seq x y z
N MET A 1 -2.68 12.89 -12.69
CA MET A 1 -2.09 11.56 -12.47
C MET A 1 -3.05 10.72 -11.61
N ARG A 2 -3.24 9.48 -11.97
CA ARG A 2 -4.06 8.57 -11.18
C ARG A 2 -3.18 7.74 -10.26
N ARG A 3 -3.60 7.63 -9.01
CA ARG A 3 -2.96 6.74 -8.04
C ARG A 3 -4.02 5.74 -7.55
N TYR A 4 -3.75 4.47 -7.77
CA TYR A 4 -4.73 3.41 -7.50
C TYR A 4 -4.64 2.92 -6.06
N ASP A 5 -5.77 2.53 -5.49
CA ASP A 5 -5.82 1.99 -4.14
C ASP A 5 -5.09 0.66 -4.05
N ILE A 6 -4.39 0.47 -2.94
CA ILE A 6 -3.65 -0.76 -2.65
C ILE A 6 -4.51 -1.65 -1.75
N VAL A 7 -4.50 -2.94 -2.06
CA VAL A 7 -5.21 -3.95 -1.27
C VAL A 7 -4.25 -5.04 -0.81
N LYS A 8 -4.67 -5.81 0.19
CA LYS A 8 -3.91 -6.95 0.69
C LYS A 8 -3.57 -7.89 -0.46
N GLY A 9 -2.33 -8.33 -0.53
CA GLY A 9 -1.83 -9.20 -1.59
C GLY A 9 -1.19 -8.46 -2.76
N ASP A 10 -1.29 -7.12 -2.82
CA ASP A 10 -0.62 -6.36 -3.85
C ASP A 10 0.89 -6.44 -3.70
N ALA A 11 1.59 -6.28 -4.83
CA ALA A 11 3.04 -6.46 -4.88
C ALA A 11 3.79 -5.14 -4.68
N THR A 12 5.09 -5.25 -4.44
CA THR A 12 6.02 -4.12 -4.54
C THR A 12 6.89 -4.27 -5.79
N THR A 13 7.67 -3.24 -6.10
CA THR A 13 8.57 -3.23 -7.25
C THR A 13 9.70 -4.26 -7.16
N VAL A 14 9.92 -4.86 -5.99
CA VAL A 14 10.95 -5.91 -5.79
C VAL A 14 10.32 -7.27 -5.47
N GLY A 15 9.05 -7.46 -5.78
CA GLY A 15 8.35 -8.73 -5.55
C GLY A 15 7.85 -8.93 -4.14
N GLY A 16 7.79 -7.88 -3.34
CA GLY A 16 7.19 -7.95 -2.01
C GLY A 16 5.68 -8.11 -2.06
N ILE A 17 5.08 -8.44 -0.91
CA ILE A 17 3.64 -8.70 -0.80
C ILE A 17 3.06 -7.90 0.36
N VAL A 18 2.01 -7.13 0.10
CA VAL A 18 1.26 -6.43 1.14
C VAL A 18 0.53 -7.46 1.99
N GLN A 19 0.87 -7.51 3.27
CA GLN A 19 0.32 -8.48 4.23
C GLN A 19 -0.88 -7.94 4.98
N GLY A 20 -0.99 -6.62 5.06
CA GLY A 20 -1.99 -5.97 5.88
C GLY A 20 -3.30 -5.77 5.19
N GLY A 21 -4.24 -5.42 5.98
CA GLY A 21 -5.63 -5.15 5.72
C GLY A 21 -6.34 -5.39 7.02
N ASP A 22 -7.11 -4.42 7.48
CA ASP A 22 -7.72 -4.50 8.80
C ASP A 22 -9.20 -4.92 8.76
N GLY A 23 -9.72 -5.20 7.55
CA GLY A 23 -11.11 -5.61 7.38
C GLY A 23 -12.12 -4.48 7.48
N LEU A 24 -11.69 -3.26 7.72
CA LEU A 24 -12.58 -2.10 7.82
C LEU A 24 -13.05 -1.59 6.46
N GLY A 25 -12.28 -1.84 5.40
CA GLY A 25 -12.64 -1.49 4.05
C GLY A 25 -12.35 -2.64 3.11
N MET A 26 -13.27 -2.95 2.23
CA MET A 26 -13.12 -4.03 1.25
C MET A 26 -13.18 -3.46 -0.15
N LEU A 27 -12.34 -3.97 -1.04
CA LEU A 27 -12.33 -3.62 -2.45
C LEU A 27 -12.18 -4.91 -3.25
N HIS A 28 -13.18 -5.27 -4.05
CA HIS A 28 -13.20 -6.52 -4.83
C HIS A 28 -12.91 -7.75 -3.97
N ASP A 29 -13.58 -7.86 -2.82
CA ASP A 29 -13.42 -8.95 -1.85
C ASP A 29 -12.04 -9.06 -1.22
N ARG A 30 -11.21 -8.02 -1.37
CA ARG A 30 -9.91 -7.93 -0.70
C ARG A 30 -9.87 -6.74 0.23
N GLU A 31 -9.18 -6.89 1.36
CA GLU A 31 -9.06 -5.82 2.35
C GLU A 31 -8.21 -4.68 1.80
N GLN A 32 -8.72 -3.44 1.90
CA GLN A 32 -7.96 -2.27 1.52
C GLN A 32 -6.82 -2.04 2.51
N ALA A 33 -5.63 -1.74 1.98
CA ALA A 33 -4.46 -1.44 2.79
C ALA A 33 -4.41 0.04 3.16
N TYR A 34 -3.81 0.31 4.32
CA TYR A 34 -3.63 1.66 4.85
C TYR A 34 -2.17 1.87 5.24
N GLU A 35 -1.81 3.13 5.51
CA GLU A 35 -0.45 3.42 5.98
C GLU A 35 -0.14 2.62 7.25
N HIS A 36 1.13 2.23 7.38
CA HIS A 36 1.67 1.42 8.48
C HIS A 36 1.24 -0.05 8.46
N ASP A 37 0.46 -0.50 7.48
CA ASP A 37 0.18 -1.92 7.32
C ASP A 37 1.45 -2.69 6.92
N PRO A 38 1.61 -3.94 7.36
CA PRO A 38 2.83 -4.70 7.09
C PRO A 38 2.95 -5.12 5.62
N VAL A 39 4.20 -5.09 5.13
CA VAL A 39 4.55 -5.50 3.77
C VAL A 39 5.80 -6.37 3.83
N TRP A 40 5.72 -7.57 3.30
CA TRP A 40 6.89 -8.46 3.21
C TRP A 40 7.83 -7.98 2.12
N CYS A 41 9.13 -7.85 2.46
CA CYS A 41 10.17 -7.52 1.49
C CYS A 41 11.14 -8.69 1.35
N PRO A 42 11.15 -9.39 0.19
CA PRO A 42 12.02 -10.55 0.00
C PRO A 42 13.49 -10.17 -0.22
N VAL A 43 13.77 -8.94 -0.61
CA VAL A 43 15.16 -8.50 -0.86
C VAL A 43 15.93 -8.38 0.44
N CYS A 44 15.38 -7.70 1.43
CA CYS A 44 16.01 -7.59 2.75
C CYS A 44 15.49 -8.62 3.76
N LYS A 45 14.58 -9.50 3.33
CA LYS A 45 13.99 -10.59 4.12
C LYS A 45 13.44 -10.10 5.45
N THR A 46 12.72 -8.99 5.39
CA THR A 46 12.14 -8.38 6.58
C THR A 46 10.73 -7.90 6.31
N LEU A 47 9.95 -7.74 7.36
CA LEU A 47 8.62 -7.19 7.29
C LEU A 47 8.72 -5.68 7.48
N GLY A 48 8.39 -4.93 6.43
CA GLY A 48 8.33 -3.48 6.46
C GLY A 48 6.92 -2.97 6.72
N VAL A 49 6.73 -1.67 6.61
CA VAL A 49 5.42 -1.03 6.75
C VAL A 49 5.20 -0.06 5.60
N ILE A 50 3.94 0.19 5.27
CA ILE A 50 3.57 1.16 4.23
C ILE A 50 3.81 2.56 4.76
N GLU A 51 4.51 3.38 3.98
CA GLU A 51 4.67 4.80 4.24
C GLU A 51 4.07 5.57 3.07
N CYS A 52 3.13 6.47 3.37
CA CYS A 52 2.50 7.29 2.36
C CYS A 52 3.50 8.30 1.79
N ASP A 53 3.54 8.42 0.48
CA ASP A 53 4.45 9.29 -0.23
C ASP A 53 3.78 9.84 -1.50
N GLY A 54 4.14 11.07 -1.86
CA GLY A 54 3.64 11.72 -3.06
C GLY A 54 2.28 12.38 -2.91
N PRO A 55 1.79 13.00 -4.00
CA PRO A 55 0.55 13.77 -3.94
C PRO A 55 -0.66 12.88 -3.72
N ARG A 56 -1.59 13.33 -2.91
CA ARG A 56 -2.83 12.62 -2.62
C ARG A 56 -3.88 13.57 -2.03
N HIS A 57 -5.15 13.19 -2.20
CA HIS A 57 -6.21 13.76 -1.39
C HIS A 57 -6.29 12.96 -0.09
N SER A 58 -6.61 13.65 1.00
CA SER A 58 -6.74 12.97 2.29
C SER A 58 -7.91 11.98 2.22
N SER A 59 -7.62 10.71 2.49
CA SER A 59 -8.61 9.63 2.50
C SER A 59 -8.24 8.68 3.63
N THR A 60 -8.96 8.77 4.74
CA THR A 60 -8.61 8.02 5.94
C THR A 60 -9.62 6.90 6.21
N GLY A 61 -9.13 5.81 6.80
CA GLY A 61 -9.98 4.74 7.29
C GLY A 61 -10.60 5.09 8.64
N LEU A 62 -11.31 4.12 9.22
CA LEU A 62 -12.02 4.32 10.50
C LEU A 62 -11.08 4.58 11.67
N ASP A 63 -9.84 4.15 11.58
CA ASP A 63 -8.81 4.36 12.60
C ASP A 63 -7.96 5.61 12.37
N GLY A 64 -8.29 6.41 11.36
CA GLY A 64 -7.58 7.65 11.04
C GLY A 64 -6.34 7.49 10.18
N ARG A 65 -5.96 6.27 9.79
CA ARG A 65 -4.84 6.05 8.88
C ARG A 65 -5.24 6.34 7.44
N GLN A 66 -4.32 6.88 6.65
CA GLN A 66 -4.60 7.16 5.24
C GLN A 66 -4.59 5.89 4.41
N SER A 67 -5.45 5.84 3.38
CA SER A 67 -5.47 4.73 2.43
C SER A 67 -4.15 4.68 1.67
N ALA A 68 -3.61 3.48 1.48
CA ALA A 68 -2.41 3.27 0.69
C ALA A 68 -2.72 3.39 -0.80
N LEU A 69 -1.83 4.03 -1.54
CA LEU A 69 -1.97 4.24 -2.97
C LEU A 69 -0.75 3.67 -3.70
N SER A 70 -0.91 3.43 -5.00
CA SER A 70 0.21 3.02 -5.84
C SER A 70 1.35 4.04 -5.73
N ASP A 71 2.60 3.56 -5.78
CA ASP A 71 3.83 4.34 -5.57
C ASP A 71 4.06 4.81 -4.13
N ASP A 72 3.22 4.43 -3.17
CA ASP A 72 3.60 4.55 -1.76
C ASP A 72 4.75 3.60 -1.46
N LEU A 73 5.48 3.87 -0.38
CA LEU A 73 6.73 3.18 -0.08
C LEU A 73 6.52 2.00 0.87
N CYS A 74 7.32 0.96 0.66
CA CYS A 74 7.52 -0.10 1.65
C CYS A 74 8.76 0.26 2.47
N ARG A 75 8.57 0.68 3.71
CA ARG A 75 9.69 0.97 4.62
C ARG A 75 10.19 -0.33 5.25
N CYS A 76 11.27 -0.85 4.69
CA CYS A 76 11.96 -2.05 5.16
C CYS A 76 13.45 -1.71 5.35
N ALA A 77 14.33 -2.70 5.33
CA ALA A 77 15.76 -2.47 5.49
C ALA A 77 16.48 -2.12 4.18
N CYS A 78 15.75 -2.02 3.06
CA CYS A 78 16.36 -1.67 1.77
C CYS A 78 16.83 -0.22 1.75
N PRO A 79 18.02 0.08 1.17
CA PRO A 79 18.51 1.46 1.05
C PRO A 79 17.57 2.37 0.25
N VAL A 80 16.97 1.82 -0.82
CA VAL A 80 15.96 2.51 -1.60
C VAL A 80 14.64 1.79 -1.35
N PRO A 81 13.67 2.43 -0.70
CA PRO A 81 12.41 1.76 -0.38
C PRO A 81 11.67 1.33 -1.65
N PRO A 82 11.22 0.06 -1.72
CA PRO A 82 10.36 -0.39 -2.82
C PRO A 82 9.06 0.39 -2.84
N LYS A 83 8.45 0.46 -4.03
CA LYS A 83 7.15 1.11 -4.20
C LYS A 83 6.05 0.07 -4.32
N LEU A 84 4.86 0.42 -3.85
CA LEU A 84 3.69 -0.44 -3.95
C LEU A 84 3.13 -0.39 -5.38
N VAL A 85 2.69 -1.54 -5.87
CA VAL A 85 2.12 -1.70 -7.21
C VAL A 85 0.69 -2.18 -7.08
N ALA A 86 -0.26 -1.39 -7.57
CA ALA A 86 -1.68 -1.75 -7.49
C ALA A 86 -2.00 -2.87 -8.49
N SER A 87 -2.87 -3.79 -8.08
CA SER A 87 -3.34 -4.90 -8.92
C SER A 87 -4.70 -4.62 -9.55
N GLN A 88 -5.34 -3.50 -9.22
CA GLN A 88 -6.65 -3.13 -9.76
C GLN A 88 -6.62 -1.69 -10.29
N SER A 89 -7.56 -1.35 -11.13
CA SER A 89 -7.66 -0.04 -11.76
C SER A 89 -9.06 0.57 -11.66
N VAL A 90 -9.90 0.04 -10.78
CA VAL A 90 -11.29 0.48 -10.62
C VAL A 90 -11.40 1.61 -9.60
N SER A 91 -10.66 1.53 -8.50
CA SER A 91 -10.67 2.53 -7.44
C SER A 91 -9.35 3.31 -7.43
N TYR A 92 -9.42 4.61 -7.56
CA TYR A 92 -8.24 5.46 -7.67
C TYR A 92 -8.51 6.89 -7.17
N THR A 93 -7.43 7.63 -6.98
CA THR A 93 -7.45 9.06 -6.65
C THR A 93 -6.77 9.83 -7.77
N GLU A 94 -7.43 10.86 -8.30
CA GLU A 94 -6.84 11.78 -9.27
C GLU A 94 -6.07 12.88 -8.53
N VAL A 95 -4.81 13.06 -8.88
CA VAL A 95 -3.95 14.09 -8.30
C VAL A 95 -3.10 14.77 -9.37
#